data_cc28d55956218c162e3548b1b940c566
#
_entry.id   cc28d55956218c162e3548b1b940c566
#
_cell.length_a   1.000
_cell.length_b   1.000
_cell.length_c   1.000
_cell.angle_alpha   90.00
_cell.angle_beta   90.00
_cell.angle_gamma   90.00
#
_symmetry.space_group_name_H-M   'P 1'
#
loop_
_entity.id
_entity.type
_entity.pdbx_description
1 polymer ?
#
loop_
_entity_poly.entity_id
_entity_poly.type
_entity_poly.pdbx_seq_one_letter_code
_entity_poly.pdbx_strand_id
1 'polypeptide(L)'
;MITKFLPPWSVARWRSLAAGAVACLLAACGPSRSAFTESGQGSYYADKFAGRPTASGAPYRPGQLTAAHNSLPFGTRIRVTNVRTGRSVKVVVNDRGPHVKGRIVDVSKRAAAKIGLLDAGVAPVRLRVIRAAPGRR
;
A
#
# COMPACT_ATOMS: atom_id res chain seq x y z
N MET A 1 77.67 5.02 56.97
CA MET A 1 77.25 5.94 56.03
C MET A 1 76.53 5.15 54.98
N ILE A 2 75.23 5.21 55.02
CA ILE A 2 74.40 4.21 54.38
C ILE A 2 73.57 4.89 53.33
N THR A 3 73.93 4.71 52.08
CA THR A 3 73.19 5.12 50.94
C THR A 3 72.09 4.09 50.63
N LYS A 4 70.85 4.46 50.86
CA LYS A 4 69.73 3.61 50.51
C LYS A 4 69.39 3.85 49.05
N PHE A 5 69.60 2.85 48.26
CA PHE A 5 69.14 2.71 46.91
C PHE A 5 67.62 2.43 46.88
N LEU A 6 66.86 3.29 46.30
CA LEU A 6 65.45 3.03 45.99
C LEU A 6 65.33 2.54 44.54
N PRO A 7 64.64 1.45 44.30
CA PRO A 7 64.44 0.99 42.96
C PRO A 7 63.40 1.85 42.23
N PRO A 8 63.59 2.04 40.94
CA PRO A 8 62.60 2.79 40.14
C PRO A 8 61.37 1.92 39.91
N TRP A 9 60.28 2.41 40.35
CA TRP A 9 59.02 1.79 40.07
C TRP A 9 58.68 2.00 38.59
N SER A 10 58.69 0.91 37.87
CA SER A 10 58.15 0.86 36.51
C SER A 10 56.64 1.03 36.58
N VAL A 11 56.17 2.20 36.27
CA VAL A 11 54.75 2.44 36.03
C VAL A 11 54.34 1.69 34.78
N ALA A 12 53.77 0.54 35.01
CA ALA A 12 53.10 -0.22 33.94
C ALA A 12 51.97 0.65 33.40
N ARG A 13 52.21 1.22 32.23
CA ARG A 13 51.18 1.94 31.48
C ARG A 13 50.16 0.94 30.97
N TRP A 14 49.06 0.85 31.66
CA TRP A 14 47.90 0.12 31.18
C TRP A 14 47.30 0.94 30.03
N ARG A 15 47.64 0.55 28.84
CA ARG A 15 46.98 1.01 27.65
C ARG A 15 45.64 0.28 27.53
N SER A 16 44.60 0.83 28.12
CA SER A 16 43.25 0.41 27.88
C SER A 16 42.89 0.72 26.40
N LEU A 17 42.99 -0.29 25.56
CA LEU A 17 42.40 -0.30 24.25
C LEU A 17 40.89 -0.43 24.42
N ALA A 18 40.20 0.68 24.59
CA ALA A 18 38.78 0.74 24.42
C ALA A 18 38.50 0.59 22.93
N ALA A 19 38.32 -0.66 22.50
CA ALA A 19 37.78 -0.96 21.20
C ALA A 19 36.30 -0.51 21.21
N GLY A 20 36.06 0.74 20.81
CA GLY A 20 34.72 1.22 20.53
C GLY A 20 34.20 0.50 19.30
N ALA A 21 33.40 -0.54 19.51
CA ALA A 21 32.57 -1.10 18.47
C ALA A 21 31.50 -0.06 18.11
N VAL A 22 31.78 0.78 17.13
CA VAL A 22 30.76 1.59 16.45
C VAL A 22 29.92 0.61 15.64
N ALA A 23 28.85 0.12 16.25
CA ALA A 23 27.79 -0.56 15.54
C ALA A 23 27.12 0.47 14.61
N CYS A 24 27.58 0.53 13.36
CA CYS A 24 26.85 1.17 12.29
C CYS A 24 25.54 0.41 12.10
N LEU A 25 24.50 0.86 12.77
CA LEU A 25 23.13 0.56 12.42
C LEU A 25 22.88 1.17 11.02
N LEU A 26 23.27 0.44 10.00
CA LEU A 26 22.77 0.68 8.65
C LEU A 26 21.28 0.37 8.70
N ALA A 27 20.49 1.40 9.01
CA ALA A 27 19.09 1.39 8.73
C ALA A 27 18.98 1.18 7.22
N ALA A 28 18.70 -0.05 6.83
CA ALA A 28 18.36 -0.40 5.46
C ALA A 28 17.02 0.25 5.14
N CYS A 29 17.04 1.54 4.81
CA CYS A 29 15.97 2.17 4.02
C CYS A 29 16.03 1.52 2.65
N GLY A 30 15.45 0.33 2.54
CA GLY A 30 15.16 -0.24 1.24
C GLY A 30 14.28 0.77 0.47
N PRO A 31 14.43 0.88 -0.86
CA PRO A 31 13.60 1.77 -1.64
C PRO A 31 12.14 1.42 -1.36
N SER A 32 11.44 2.32 -0.71
CA SER A 32 9.99 2.23 -0.54
C SER A 32 9.42 2.22 -1.96
N ARG A 33 9.01 1.04 -2.44
CA ARG A 33 8.28 0.96 -3.71
C ARG A 33 7.06 1.83 -3.53
N SER A 34 7.07 2.99 -4.20
CA SER A 34 5.91 3.87 -4.18
C SER A 34 4.70 3.06 -4.61
N ALA A 35 3.70 2.97 -3.74
CA ALA A 35 2.49 2.25 -4.07
C ALA A 35 1.84 2.92 -5.27
N PHE A 36 1.44 2.13 -6.28
CA PHE A 36 0.72 2.65 -7.43
C PHE A 36 -0.47 3.49 -6.96
N THR A 37 -0.57 4.70 -7.48
CA THR A 37 -1.63 5.65 -7.16
C THR A 37 -2.14 6.28 -8.45
N GLU A 38 -3.44 6.40 -8.59
CA GLU A 38 -4.10 6.99 -9.74
C GLU A 38 -5.24 7.90 -9.27
N SER A 39 -5.49 8.98 -9.98
CA SER A 39 -6.59 9.91 -9.71
C SER A 39 -7.40 10.13 -10.97
N GLY A 40 -8.71 10.15 -10.83
CA GLY A 40 -9.64 10.32 -11.93
C GLY A 40 -11.09 10.22 -11.46
N GLN A 41 -12.00 9.97 -12.37
CA GLN A 41 -13.40 9.75 -12.05
C GLN A 41 -13.64 8.29 -11.65
N GLY A 42 -14.44 8.07 -10.63
CA GLY A 42 -14.95 6.75 -10.23
C GLY A 42 -16.45 6.70 -10.39
N SER A 43 -16.96 5.52 -10.69
CA SER A 43 -18.39 5.21 -10.78
C SER A 43 -18.66 3.86 -10.14
N TYR A 44 -19.88 3.35 -10.27
CA TYR A 44 -20.24 2.03 -9.78
C TYR A 44 -21.12 1.29 -10.77
N TYR A 45 -21.20 -0.02 -10.62
CA TYR A 45 -22.00 -0.88 -11.49
C TYR A 45 -23.49 -0.63 -11.34
N ALA A 46 -24.19 -0.54 -12.47
CA ALA A 46 -25.65 -0.53 -12.48
C ALA A 46 -26.22 -1.87 -12.00
N ASP A 47 -27.40 -1.85 -11.41
CA ASP A 47 -28.07 -3.04 -10.86
C ASP A 47 -28.29 -4.16 -11.88
N LYS A 48 -28.47 -3.80 -13.16
CA LYS A 48 -28.64 -4.76 -14.27
C LYS A 48 -27.46 -5.70 -14.49
N PHE A 49 -26.29 -5.39 -13.92
CA PHE A 49 -25.09 -6.23 -14.03
C PHE A 49 -25.02 -7.31 -12.95
N ALA A 50 -25.93 -7.29 -11.95
CA ALA A 50 -25.93 -8.29 -10.89
C ALA A 50 -26.02 -9.72 -11.47
N GLY A 51 -25.10 -10.59 -11.02
CA GLY A 51 -25.00 -11.97 -11.47
C GLY A 51 -24.30 -12.19 -12.80
N ARG A 52 -23.98 -11.16 -13.57
CA ARG A 52 -23.24 -11.31 -14.83
C ARG A 52 -21.77 -11.64 -14.57
N PRO A 53 -21.15 -12.46 -15.44
CA PRO A 53 -19.73 -12.76 -15.32
C PRO A 53 -18.89 -11.48 -15.47
N THR A 54 -17.87 -11.33 -14.61
CA THR A 54 -16.82 -10.35 -14.76
C THR A 54 -15.69 -10.91 -15.65
N ALA A 55 -14.73 -10.07 -16.02
CA ALA A 55 -13.59 -10.50 -16.84
C ALA A 55 -12.72 -11.56 -16.14
N SER A 56 -12.75 -11.64 -14.82
CA SER A 56 -12.07 -12.72 -14.05
C SER A 56 -12.82 -14.06 -14.09
N GLY A 57 -14.05 -14.08 -14.61
CA GLY A 57 -14.95 -15.24 -14.61
C GLY A 57 -15.88 -15.32 -13.39
N ALA A 58 -15.58 -14.59 -12.32
CA ALA A 58 -16.47 -14.54 -11.15
C ALA A 58 -17.73 -13.70 -11.47
N PRO A 59 -18.92 -14.07 -10.97
CA PRO A 59 -20.12 -13.24 -11.18
C PRO A 59 -20.02 -11.95 -10.38
N TYR A 60 -20.55 -10.85 -10.95
CA TYR A 60 -20.67 -9.60 -10.22
C TYR A 60 -21.75 -9.73 -9.13
N ARG A 61 -21.38 -9.40 -7.91
CA ARG A 61 -22.27 -9.40 -6.75
C ARG A 61 -22.28 -8.00 -6.11
N PRO A 62 -23.40 -7.29 -6.16
CA PRO A 62 -23.51 -5.93 -5.60
C PRO A 62 -23.12 -5.81 -4.12
N GLY A 63 -23.32 -6.88 -3.35
CA GLY A 63 -23.01 -6.93 -1.91
C GLY A 63 -21.54 -7.22 -1.56
N GLN A 64 -20.71 -7.50 -2.54
CA GLN A 64 -19.28 -7.73 -2.35
C GLN A 64 -18.48 -6.40 -2.52
N LEU A 65 -17.26 -6.38 -2.01
CA LEU A 65 -16.35 -5.24 -2.15
C LEU A 65 -15.36 -5.50 -3.28
N THR A 66 -15.80 -5.23 -4.50
CA THR A 66 -15.05 -5.48 -5.73
C THR A 66 -15.02 -4.24 -6.62
N ALA A 67 -14.14 -4.27 -7.62
CA ALA A 67 -14.03 -3.19 -8.60
C ALA A 67 -13.53 -3.69 -9.95
N ALA A 68 -13.84 -2.92 -10.99
CA ALA A 68 -13.21 -2.99 -12.31
C ALA A 68 -12.09 -1.96 -12.42
N HIS A 69 -10.98 -2.37 -13.00
CA HIS A 69 -9.86 -1.51 -13.36
C HIS A 69 -9.21 -2.01 -14.65
N ASN A 70 -8.71 -1.09 -15.48
CA ASN A 70 -8.27 -1.45 -16.84
C ASN A 70 -6.97 -2.25 -16.88
N SER A 71 -6.04 -2.05 -15.94
CA SER A 71 -4.70 -2.63 -16.02
C SER A 71 -4.25 -3.43 -14.79
N LEU A 72 -4.77 -3.13 -13.60
CA LEU A 72 -4.33 -3.82 -12.40
C LEU A 72 -4.68 -5.32 -12.44
N PRO A 73 -3.77 -6.21 -12.06
CA PRO A 73 -4.03 -7.65 -12.05
C PRO A 73 -5.23 -8.03 -11.17
N PHE A 74 -5.99 -9.03 -11.58
CA PHE A 74 -7.07 -9.57 -10.76
C PHE A 74 -6.55 -10.08 -9.42
N GLY A 75 -7.27 -9.77 -8.34
CA GLY A 75 -6.85 -10.05 -6.97
C GLY A 75 -6.06 -8.91 -6.31
N THR A 76 -5.69 -7.87 -7.06
CA THR A 76 -5.10 -6.67 -6.48
C THR A 76 -6.09 -6.00 -5.53
N ARG A 77 -5.64 -5.67 -4.33
CA ARG A 77 -6.42 -4.90 -3.38
C ARG A 77 -6.07 -3.44 -3.49
N ILE A 78 -7.09 -2.62 -3.66
CA ILE A 78 -6.95 -1.17 -3.79
C ILE A 78 -7.80 -0.47 -2.74
N ARG A 79 -7.34 0.71 -2.33
CA ARG A 79 -8.16 1.65 -1.58
C ARG A 79 -8.68 2.71 -2.56
N VAL A 80 -9.98 2.88 -2.59
CA VAL A 80 -10.63 3.94 -3.37
C VAL A 80 -11.15 4.97 -2.40
N THR A 81 -10.75 6.23 -2.58
CA THR A 81 -11.17 7.36 -1.76
C THR A 81 -11.99 8.30 -2.61
N ASN A 82 -13.21 8.59 -2.18
CA ASN A 82 -14.03 9.67 -2.77
C ASN A 82 -13.46 11.00 -2.26
N VAL A 83 -12.92 11.81 -3.17
CA VAL A 83 -12.27 13.08 -2.81
C VAL A 83 -13.26 14.07 -2.19
N ARG A 84 -14.53 14.04 -2.58
CA ARG A 84 -15.55 14.95 -2.07
C ARG A 84 -15.98 14.64 -0.64
N THR A 85 -16.08 13.36 -0.30
CA THR A 85 -16.51 12.93 1.04
C THR A 85 -15.36 12.63 1.99
N GLY A 86 -14.15 12.41 1.46
CA GLY A 86 -12.99 11.94 2.21
C GLY A 86 -13.08 10.47 2.65
N ARG A 87 -14.20 9.78 2.38
CA ARG A 87 -14.41 8.38 2.74
C ARG A 87 -13.70 7.45 1.78
N SER A 88 -13.21 6.35 2.28
CA SER A 88 -12.51 5.34 1.50
C SER A 88 -13.03 3.94 1.77
N VAL A 89 -12.82 3.05 0.81
CA VAL A 89 -13.16 1.63 0.89
C VAL A 89 -12.05 0.80 0.26
N LYS A 90 -11.83 -0.39 0.81
CA LYS A 90 -10.91 -1.38 0.25
C LYS A 90 -11.71 -2.35 -0.61
N VAL A 91 -11.29 -2.54 -1.84
CA VAL A 91 -11.93 -3.43 -2.81
C VAL A 91 -10.91 -4.32 -3.51
N VAL A 92 -11.39 -5.41 -4.09
CA VAL A 92 -10.58 -6.34 -4.88
C VAL A 92 -10.88 -6.14 -6.35
N VAL A 93 -9.86 -5.97 -7.16
CA VAL A 93 -9.99 -5.90 -8.62
C VAL A 93 -10.30 -7.29 -9.17
N ASN A 94 -11.44 -7.45 -9.83
CA ASN A 94 -11.86 -8.71 -10.44
C ASN A 94 -12.47 -8.53 -11.83
N ASP A 95 -12.45 -7.33 -12.38
CA ASP A 95 -13.04 -7.03 -13.67
C ASP A 95 -12.20 -6.00 -14.45
N ARG A 96 -12.49 -5.86 -15.76
CA ARG A 96 -11.92 -4.86 -16.66
C ARG A 96 -12.93 -3.77 -16.94
N GLY A 97 -12.45 -2.58 -17.10
CA GLY A 97 -13.18 -1.33 -17.25
C GLY A 97 -12.76 -0.33 -16.18
N PRO A 98 -13.40 0.83 -16.17
CA PRO A 98 -14.41 1.33 -17.12
C PRO A 98 -13.85 1.63 -18.50
N HIS A 99 -14.73 1.62 -19.53
CA HIS A 99 -14.36 1.95 -20.91
C HIS A 99 -14.84 3.36 -21.28
N VAL A 100 -14.93 4.23 -20.29
CA VAL A 100 -15.35 5.63 -20.45
C VAL A 100 -14.15 6.51 -20.14
N LYS A 101 -13.85 7.42 -21.07
CA LYS A 101 -12.72 8.35 -20.92
C LYS A 101 -12.83 9.15 -19.61
N GLY A 102 -11.72 9.23 -18.87
CA GLY A 102 -11.64 9.95 -17.61
C GLY A 102 -12.08 9.13 -16.38
N ARG A 103 -12.77 8.01 -16.56
CA ARG A 103 -13.08 7.08 -15.47
C ARG A 103 -11.97 6.05 -15.32
N ILE A 104 -11.53 5.86 -14.09
CA ILE A 104 -10.41 4.95 -13.77
C ILE A 104 -10.86 3.68 -13.04
N VAL A 105 -12.02 3.71 -12.39
CA VAL A 105 -12.52 2.60 -11.58
C VAL A 105 -14.04 2.60 -11.52
N ASP A 106 -14.64 1.43 -11.63
CA ASP A 106 -16.03 1.18 -11.28
C ASP A 106 -16.08 0.23 -10.08
N VAL A 107 -16.65 0.71 -8.98
CA VAL A 107 -16.76 -0.09 -7.75
C VAL A 107 -18.12 -0.78 -7.65
N SER A 108 -18.21 -1.82 -6.81
CA SER A 108 -19.49 -2.45 -6.50
C SER A 108 -20.43 -1.49 -5.81
N LYS A 109 -21.74 -1.79 -5.86
CA LYS A 109 -22.78 -0.96 -5.22
C LYS A 109 -22.53 -0.79 -3.72
N ARG A 110 -22.14 -1.88 -3.03
CA ARG A 110 -21.79 -1.82 -1.59
C ARG A 110 -20.60 -0.89 -1.34
N ALA A 111 -19.57 -0.97 -2.17
CA ALA A 111 -18.41 -0.08 -2.04
C ALA A 111 -18.79 1.37 -2.28
N ALA A 112 -19.60 1.65 -3.30
CA ALA A 112 -20.11 2.98 -3.60
C ALA A 112 -20.91 3.57 -2.42
N ALA A 113 -21.74 2.76 -1.77
CA ALA A 113 -22.50 3.18 -0.59
C ALA A 113 -21.55 3.62 0.55
N LYS A 114 -20.47 2.88 0.77
CA LYS A 114 -19.50 3.17 1.83
C LYS A 114 -18.75 4.49 1.65
N ILE A 115 -18.59 4.96 0.42
CA ILE A 115 -17.83 6.18 0.12
C ILE A 115 -18.71 7.34 -0.36
N GLY A 116 -20.05 7.20 -0.27
CA GLY A 116 -20.98 8.25 -0.66
C GLY A 116 -21.04 8.51 -2.16
N LEU A 117 -20.85 7.48 -2.98
CA LEU A 117 -20.82 7.58 -4.43
C LEU A 117 -22.19 7.30 -5.08
N LEU A 118 -23.14 6.69 -4.36
CA LEU A 118 -24.43 6.30 -4.91
C LEU A 118 -25.23 7.49 -5.45
N ASP A 119 -25.30 8.57 -4.69
CA ASP A 119 -26.10 9.74 -5.05
C ASP A 119 -25.48 10.52 -6.20
N ALA A 120 -24.16 10.64 -6.22
CA ALA A 120 -23.43 11.36 -7.26
C ALA A 120 -23.35 10.57 -8.56
N GLY A 121 -23.37 9.25 -8.53
CA GLY A 121 -23.15 8.36 -9.66
C GLY A 121 -21.72 8.33 -10.17
N VAL A 122 -21.11 9.49 -10.36
CA VAL A 122 -19.72 9.70 -10.75
C VAL A 122 -19.11 10.78 -9.86
N ALA A 123 -17.91 10.57 -9.37
CA ALA A 123 -17.21 11.55 -8.55
C ALA A 123 -15.68 11.40 -8.70
N PRO A 124 -14.93 12.47 -8.41
CA PRO A 124 -13.47 12.37 -8.37
C PRO A 124 -13.03 11.42 -7.26
N VAL A 125 -12.17 10.48 -7.60
CA VAL A 125 -11.63 9.48 -6.68
C VAL A 125 -10.11 9.43 -6.79
N ARG A 126 -9.50 8.97 -5.71
CA ARG A 126 -8.09 8.57 -5.67
C ARG A 126 -8.01 7.08 -5.37
N LEU A 127 -7.27 6.39 -6.20
CA LEU A 127 -7.00 4.96 -6.07
C LEU A 127 -5.56 4.75 -5.60
N ARG A 128 -5.36 3.81 -4.67
CA ARG A 128 -4.04 3.39 -4.22
C ARG A 128 -4.00 1.88 -4.07
N VAL A 129 -2.99 1.23 -4.65
CA VAL A 129 -2.75 -0.19 -4.42
C VAL A 129 -2.24 -0.38 -2.98
N ILE A 130 -2.91 -1.23 -2.22
CA ILE A 130 -2.54 -1.57 -0.84
C ILE A 130 -1.98 -2.98 -0.72
N ARG A 131 -2.31 -3.85 -1.67
CA ARG A 131 -1.75 -5.19 -1.77
C ARG A 131 -1.76 -5.66 -3.23
N ALA A 132 -0.61 -6.08 -3.74
CA ALA A 132 -0.53 -6.68 -5.07
C ALA A 132 -1.33 -7.99 -5.14
N ALA A 133 -1.74 -8.36 -6.34
CA ALA A 133 -2.34 -9.67 -6.58
C ALA A 133 -1.38 -10.78 -6.11
N PRO A 134 -1.90 -11.91 -5.60
CA PRO A 134 -1.08 -13.08 -5.35
C PRO A 134 -0.36 -13.46 -6.65
N GLY A 135 0.96 -13.63 -6.58
CA GLY A 135 1.71 -14.12 -7.74
C GLY A 135 1.13 -15.44 -8.21
N ARG A 136 0.99 -15.61 -9.52
CA ARG A 136 0.73 -16.96 -10.08
C ARG A 136 1.96 -17.82 -9.76
N ARG A 137 1.75 -18.85 -8.99
CA ARG A 137 2.75 -19.91 -8.82
C ARG A 137 2.74 -20.81 -10.05
#